data_159035e843953306e23ad94e46641c8f
#
_entry.id   159035e843953306e23ad94e46641c8f
#
_cell.length_a   1.000
_cell.length_b   1.000
_cell.length_c   1.000
_cell.angle_alpha   90.00
_cell.angle_beta   90.00
_cell.angle_gamma   90.00
#
_symmetry.space_group_name_H-M   'P 1'
#
loop_
_entity.id
_entity.type
_entity.pdbx_description
1 polymer ?
#
loop_
_entity_poly.entity_id
_entity_poly.type
_entity_poly.pdbx_seq_one_letter_code
_entity_poly.pdbx_strand_id
1 'polypeptide(L)'
;MSYLITGGAGYIGSHVVRALRQAGERVVVLDDLTTGVAARIPEGVPLVVGSTLNRALLDAAIAEHGVTDVVHLAAKKQVGESVEMPLLYYRENVHGLQTLLEAMAAGGVGRLVFSSSAAVYGMPDVELVTEDTPCVPINPYGETKLVGEWMARAVGKAHGISTACLRYFNVAGAAAPELADTGVFNIVPMVFERLTAGAAPRIFGDDYDTPDGTCIRDYIHVADLADAHVAAARKLAGPGPVRDLTLNIGRGEGVSVREMIHLIAEVTGHEGVAPEVTPRRPGDPARVVAAADRIAAELGWKARHDVRDMVTSAWAGWRHHHPEA
;
A
#
# COMPACT_ATOMS: atom_id res chain seq x y z
N MET A 1 -19.67 -6.15 10.76
CA MET A 1 -19.79 -6.17 9.29
C MET A 1 -19.05 -7.39 8.74
N SER A 2 -19.18 -7.72 7.45
CA SER A 2 -18.44 -8.82 6.81
C SER A 2 -17.62 -8.25 5.66
N TYR A 3 -16.30 -8.32 5.79
CA TYR A 3 -15.33 -7.74 4.86
C TYR A 3 -14.73 -8.81 3.95
N LEU A 4 -14.72 -8.58 2.65
CA LEU A 4 -13.88 -9.29 1.70
C LEU A 4 -12.60 -8.47 1.49
N ILE A 5 -11.45 -9.08 1.81
CA ILE A 5 -10.13 -8.46 1.59
C ILE A 5 -9.47 -9.14 0.40
N THR A 6 -9.42 -8.48 -0.74
CA THR A 6 -8.65 -8.99 -1.89
C THR A 6 -7.18 -8.65 -1.73
N GLY A 7 -6.29 -9.58 -1.99
CA GLY A 7 -4.87 -9.40 -1.71
C GLY A 7 -4.52 -9.49 -0.21
N GLY A 8 -5.39 -10.15 0.58
CA GLY A 8 -5.26 -10.22 2.03
C GLY A 8 -4.11 -11.09 2.54
N ALA A 9 -3.53 -11.95 1.71
CA ALA A 9 -2.34 -12.75 2.04
C ALA A 9 -1.02 -11.99 1.73
N GLY A 10 -1.09 -10.82 1.10
CA GLY A 10 0.05 -9.95 0.82
C GLY A 10 0.56 -9.22 2.07
N TYR A 11 1.66 -8.47 1.91
CA TYR A 11 2.28 -7.71 2.99
C TYR A 11 1.31 -6.73 3.67
N ILE A 12 0.74 -5.77 2.94
CA ILE A 12 -0.22 -4.79 3.51
C ILE A 12 -1.52 -5.51 3.91
N GLY A 13 -2.01 -6.41 3.05
CA GLY A 13 -3.28 -7.10 3.24
C GLY A 13 -3.36 -7.89 4.53
N SER A 14 -2.31 -8.61 4.90
CA SER A 14 -2.27 -9.39 6.14
C SER A 14 -2.34 -8.52 7.41
N HIS A 15 -1.76 -7.32 7.37
CA HIS A 15 -1.90 -6.33 8.45
C HIS A 15 -3.34 -5.79 8.54
N VAL A 16 -3.96 -5.48 7.40
CA VAL A 16 -5.37 -5.03 7.35
C VAL A 16 -6.32 -6.12 7.84
N VAL A 17 -6.11 -7.38 7.44
CA VAL A 17 -6.88 -8.53 7.94
C VAL A 17 -6.81 -8.62 9.47
N ARG A 18 -5.60 -8.53 10.03
CA ARG A 18 -5.42 -8.57 11.50
C ARG A 18 -6.08 -7.38 12.19
N ALA A 19 -5.91 -6.17 11.66
CA ALA A 19 -6.50 -4.96 12.23
C ALA A 19 -8.04 -5.00 12.24
N LEU A 20 -8.68 -5.47 11.15
CA LEU A 20 -10.13 -5.65 11.10
C LEU A 20 -10.60 -6.75 12.06
N ARG A 21 -9.87 -7.85 12.18
CA ARG A 21 -10.18 -8.92 13.15
C ARG A 21 -10.08 -8.43 14.59
N GLN A 22 -9.05 -7.64 14.92
CA GLN A 22 -8.90 -7.00 16.25
C GLN A 22 -10.01 -5.98 16.52
N ALA A 23 -10.53 -5.34 15.48
CA ALA A 23 -11.69 -4.45 15.57
C ALA A 23 -13.04 -5.21 15.73
N GLY A 24 -13.04 -6.55 15.79
CA GLY A 24 -14.21 -7.40 15.96
C GLY A 24 -15.00 -7.67 14.68
N GLU A 25 -14.43 -7.38 13.51
CA GLU A 25 -15.10 -7.57 12.23
C GLU A 25 -14.95 -9.00 11.71
N ARG A 26 -15.93 -9.46 10.94
CA ARG A 26 -15.81 -10.71 10.16
C ARG A 26 -15.02 -10.42 8.89
N VAL A 27 -14.06 -11.26 8.60
CA VAL A 27 -13.17 -11.10 7.43
C VAL A 27 -13.10 -12.41 6.67
N VAL A 28 -13.16 -12.32 5.35
CA VAL A 28 -12.78 -13.35 4.39
C VAL A 28 -11.72 -12.78 3.46
N VAL A 29 -10.72 -13.58 3.12
CA VAL A 29 -9.63 -13.19 2.22
C VAL A 29 -9.84 -13.83 0.86
N LEU A 30 -9.62 -13.06 -0.23
CA LEU A 30 -9.44 -13.59 -1.58
C LEU A 30 -8.03 -13.19 -2.05
N ASP A 31 -7.23 -14.19 -2.42
CA ASP A 31 -5.85 -14.00 -2.85
C ASP A 31 -5.45 -15.10 -3.84
N ASP A 32 -4.74 -14.77 -4.92
CA ASP A 32 -4.27 -15.78 -5.87
C ASP A 32 -2.96 -16.44 -5.45
N LEU A 33 -2.37 -15.98 -4.33
CA LEU A 33 -1.11 -16.45 -3.76
C LEU A 33 0.10 -16.31 -4.70
N THR A 34 0.02 -15.47 -5.73
CA THR A 34 1.15 -15.20 -6.64
C THR A 34 2.33 -14.58 -5.87
N THR A 35 2.03 -13.67 -4.93
CA THR A 35 3.00 -13.07 -4.01
C THR A 35 2.51 -13.13 -2.55
N GLY A 36 1.25 -13.48 -2.35
CA GLY A 36 0.63 -13.68 -1.06
C GLY A 36 1.12 -14.97 -0.38
N VAL A 37 1.17 -14.95 0.95
CA VAL A 37 1.61 -16.08 1.77
C VAL A 37 0.45 -16.53 2.65
N ALA A 38 -0.11 -17.71 2.39
CA ALA A 38 -1.28 -18.22 3.12
C ALA A 38 -1.05 -18.27 4.65
N ALA A 39 0.16 -18.56 5.10
CA ALA A 39 0.51 -18.60 6.54
C ALA A 39 0.39 -17.23 7.25
N ARG A 40 0.30 -16.12 6.53
CA ARG A 40 0.03 -14.78 7.10
C ARG A 40 -1.42 -14.58 7.53
N ILE A 41 -2.33 -15.42 7.03
CA ILE A 41 -3.75 -15.32 7.36
C ILE A 41 -3.98 -15.91 8.75
N PRO A 42 -4.63 -15.17 9.68
CA PRO A 42 -4.92 -15.66 11.01
C PRO A 42 -5.83 -16.90 10.98
N GLU A 43 -5.63 -17.80 11.94
CA GLU A 43 -6.49 -18.96 12.10
C GLU A 43 -7.98 -18.58 12.22
N GLY A 44 -8.85 -19.34 11.57
CA GLY A 44 -10.29 -19.09 11.54
C GLY A 44 -10.73 -17.97 10.57
N VAL A 45 -9.82 -17.38 9.79
CA VAL A 45 -10.18 -16.48 8.68
C VAL A 45 -10.24 -17.29 7.39
N PRO A 46 -11.42 -17.37 6.72
CA PRO A 46 -11.53 -18.06 5.45
C PRO A 46 -10.61 -17.47 4.38
N LEU A 47 -9.92 -18.34 3.63
CA LEU A 47 -9.10 -17.97 2.49
C LEU A 47 -9.70 -18.60 1.22
N VAL A 48 -10.17 -17.75 0.32
CA VAL A 48 -10.62 -18.10 -1.03
C VAL A 48 -9.44 -17.93 -1.98
N VAL A 49 -8.89 -19.03 -2.48
CA VAL A 49 -7.74 -18.97 -3.39
C VAL A 49 -8.20 -18.72 -4.82
N GLY A 50 -7.80 -17.60 -5.39
CA GLY A 50 -8.09 -17.23 -6.78
C GLY A 50 -7.96 -15.75 -7.08
N SER A 51 -8.15 -15.43 -8.37
CA SER A 51 -7.95 -14.08 -8.92
C SER A 51 -9.24 -13.26 -8.92
N THR A 52 -9.09 -11.94 -8.77
CA THR A 52 -10.17 -10.95 -8.96
C THR A 52 -10.70 -10.91 -10.40
N LEU A 53 -10.00 -11.51 -11.35
CA LEU A 53 -10.49 -11.70 -12.72
C LEU A 53 -11.60 -12.77 -12.82
N ASN A 54 -11.77 -13.60 -11.79
CA ASN A 54 -12.77 -14.67 -11.79
C ASN A 54 -14.08 -14.19 -11.17
N ARG A 55 -15.01 -13.73 -12.03
CA ARG A 55 -16.32 -13.23 -11.62
C ARG A 55 -17.12 -14.24 -10.80
N ALA A 56 -17.19 -15.49 -11.24
CA ALA A 56 -17.97 -16.52 -10.55
C ALA A 56 -17.45 -16.80 -9.12
N LEU A 57 -16.12 -16.73 -8.94
CA LEU A 57 -15.49 -16.88 -7.64
C LEU A 57 -15.83 -15.71 -6.72
N LEU A 58 -15.82 -14.47 -7.24
CA LEU A 58 -16.21 -13.28 -6.49
C LEU A 58 -17.68 -13.32 -6.07
N ASP A 59 -18.59 -13.67 -6.99
CA ASP A 59 -20.01 -13.80 -6.71
C ASP A 59 -20.26 -14.87 -5.61
N ALA A 60 -19.59 -16.02 -5.70
CA ALA A 60 -19.68 -17.08 -4.70
C ALA A 60 -19.16 -16.61 -3.33
N ALA A 61 -17.98 -15.99 -3.27
CA ALA A 61 -17.39 -15.49 -2.03
C ALA A 61 -18.29 -14.44 -1.35
N ILE A 62 -18.84 -13.51 -2.13
CA ILE A 62 -19.76 -12.49 -1.63
C ILE A 62 -21.01 -13.13 -1.02
N ALA A 63 -21.63 -14.07 -1.73
CA ALA A 63 -22.86 -14.73 -1.29
C ALA A 63 -22.62 -15.66 -0.07
N GLU A 64 -21.62 -16.52 -0.12
CA GLU A 64 -21.33 -17.51 0.92
C GLU A 64 -20.97 -16.85 2.27
N HIS A 65 -20.18 -15.77 2.22
CA HIS A 65 -19.73 -15.09 3.44
C HIS A 65 -20.57 -13.87 3.82
N GLY A 66 -21.65 -13.57 3.09
CA GLY A 66 -22.54 -12.45 3.34
C GLY A 66 -21.76 -11.12 3.39
N VAL A 67 -20.90 -10.91 2.40
CA VAL A 67 -20.01 -9.73 2.33
C VAL A 67 -20.84 -8.45 2.20
N THR A 68 -20.54 -7.48 3.05
CA THR A 68 -21.17 -6.14 3.03
C THR A 68 -20.20 -5.04 2.65
N ASP A 69 -18.90 -5.31 2.78
CA ASP A 69 -17.81 -4.37 2.61
C ASP A 69 -16.62 -5.03 1.91
N VAL A 70 -15.91 -4.26 1.10
CA VAL A 70 -14.69 -4.73 0.42
C VAL A 70 -13.52 -3.81 0.75
N VAL A 71 -12.35 -4.40 1.03
CA VAL A 71 -11.05 -3.72 0.98
C VAL A 71 -10.26 -4.34 -0.16
N HIS A 72 -10.00 -3.56 -1.20
CA HIS A 72 -9.34 -4.04 -2.40
C HIS A 72 -7.86 -3.66 -2.41
N LEU A 73 -6.98 -4.65 -2.14
CA LEU A 73 -5.52 -4.50 -2.14
C LEU A 73 -4.85 -5.33 -3.24
N ALA A 74 -5.57 -6.31 -3.82
CA ALA A 74 -5.03 -7.15 -4.90
C ALA A 74 -4.63 -6.29 -6.11
N ALA A 75 -3.35 -6.26 -6.44
CA ALA A 75 -2.81 -5.54 -7.58
C ALA A 75 -1.36 -5.95 -7.87
N LYS A 76 -0.92 -5.82 -9.10
CA LYS A 76 0.49 -5.74 -9.46
C LYS A 76 1.02 -4.36 -9.06
N LYS A 77 2.21 -4.28 -8.42
CA LYS A 77 2.68 -3.06 -7.74
C LYS A 77 4.08 -2.57 -8.14
N GLN A 78 4.81 -3.29 -8.98
CA GLN A 78 6.17 -2.96 -9.34
C GLN A 78 6.21 -1.95 -10.49
N VAL A 79 6.76 -0.76 -10.24
CA VAL A 79 6.82 0.32 -11.24
C VAL A 79 7.63 -0.11 -12.47
N GLY A 80 8.82 -0.71 -12.28
CA GLY A 80 9.66 -1.18 -13.40
C GLY A 80 8.96 -2.22 -14.26
N GLU A 81 8.38 -3.26 -13.64
CA GLU A 81 7.61 -4.29 -14.35
C GLU A 81 6.41 -3.69 -15.10
N SER A 82 5.78 -2.64 -14.57
CA SER A 82 4.65 -1.99 -15.24
C SER A 82 5.05 -1.35 -16.58
N VAL A 83 6.27 -0.81 -16.66
CA VAL A 83 6.80 -0.23 -17.91
C VAL A 83 7.14 -1.32 -18.92
N GLU A 84 7.67 -2.45 -18.46
CA GLU A 84 8.03 -3.58 -19.32
C GLU A 84 6.79 -4.39 -19.76
N MET A 85 5.78 -4.51 -18.90
CA MET A 85 4.59 -5.34 -19.11
C MET A 85 3.27 -4.56 -18.87
N PRO A 86 3.02 -3.45 -19.57
CA PRO A 86 1.87 -2.58 -19.27
C PRO A 86 0.52 -3.28 -19.38
N LEU A 87 0.32 -4.13 -20.37
CA LEU A 87 -0.94 -4.86 -20.55
C LEU A 87 -1.24 -5.84 -19.42
N LEU A 88 -0.20 -6.42 -18.78
CA LEU A 88 -0.37 -7.22 -17.56
C LEU A 88 -0.96 -6.35 -16.44
N TYR A 89 -0.44 -5.14 -16.25
CA TYR A 89 -0.93 -4.22 -15.23
C TYR A 89 -2.37 -3.75 -15.49
N TYR A 90 -2.71 -3.42 -16.72
CA TYR A 90 -4.10 -3.07 -17.06
C TYR A 90 -5.04 -4.26 -16.86
N ARG A 91 -4.63 -5.48 -17.20
CA ARG A 91 -5.45 -6.67 -16.99
C ARG A 91 -5.68 -6.92 -15.49
N GLU A 92 -4.61 -7.00 -14.71
CA GLU A 92 -4.71 -7.38 -13.29
C GLU A 92 -5.33 -6.26 -12.45
N ASN A 93 -4.92 -5.01 -12.65
CA ASN A 93 -5.32 -3.91 -11.79
C ASN A 93 -6.63 -3.25 -12.24
N VAL A 94 -6.87 -3.09 -13.56
CA VAL A 94 -8.06 -2.40 -14.07
C VAL A 94 -9.19 -3.40 -14.33
N HIS A 95 -8.95 -4.44 -15.12
CA HIS A 95 -9.99 -5.44 -15.40
C HIS A 95 -10.34 -6.27 -14.15
N GLY A 96 -9.34 -6.58 -13.29
CA GLY A 96 -9.62 -7.22 -12.00
C GLY A 96 -10.51 -6.38 -11.09
N LEU A 97 -10.27 -5.05 -11.01
CA LEU A 97 -11.15 -4.14 -10.27
C LEU A 97 -12.52 -4.01 -10.92
N GLN A 98 -12.61 -3.93 -12.25
CA GLN A 98 -13.89 -3.92 -12.97
C GLN A 98 -14.74 -5.13 -12.59
N THR A 99 -14.18 -6.33 -12.68
CA THR A 99 -14.86 -7.58 -12.32
C THR A 99 -15.33 -7.58 -10.87
N LEU A 100 -14.51 -7.06 -9.96
CA LEU A 100 -14.89 -6.92 -8.54
C LEU A 100 -16.06 -5.93 -8.36
N LEU A 101 -16.02 -4.76 -8.99
CA LEU A 101 -17.09 -3.76 -8.90
C LEU A 101 -18.41 -4.28 -9.47
N GLU A 102 -18.38 -5.04 -10.55
CA GLU A 102 -19.56 -5.72 -11.10
C GLU A 102 -20.13 -6.75 -10.12
N ALA A 103 -19.27 -7.54 -9.46
CA ALA A 103 -19.69 -8.51 -8.44
C ALA A 103 -20.28 -7.80 -7.20
N MET A 104 -19.66 -6.69 -6.77
CA MET A 104 -20.17 -5.87 -5.66
C MET A 104 -21.56 -5.31 -5.96
N ALA A 105 -21.75 -4.72 -7.15
CA ALA A 105 -23.03 -4.16 -7.56
C ALA A 105 -24.12 -5.23 -7.64
N ALA A 106 -23.83 -6.41 -8.20
CA ALA A 106 -24.76 -7.54 -8.29
C ALA A 106 -25.08 -8.15 -6.92
N GLY A 107 -24.11 -8.23 -6.03
CA GLY A 107 -24.24 -8.80 -4.68
C GLY A 107 -24.76 -7.83 -3.61
N GLY A 108 -25.05 -6.56 -3.97
CA GLY A 108 -25.52 -5.54 -3.03
C GLY A 108 -24.48 -5.10 -2.00
N VAL A 109 -23.20 -5.21 -2.31
CA VAL A 109 -22.10 -4.76 -1.43
C VAL A 109 -22.03 -3.23 -1.47
N GLY A 110 -22.18 -2.59 -0.33
CA GLY A 110 -22.41 -1.14 -0.25
C GLY A 110 -21.17 -0.28 0.00
N ARG A 111 -20.00 -0.87 0.26
CA ARG A 111 -18.80 -0.09 0.66
C ARG A 111 -17.52 -0.68 0.09
N LEU A 112 -16.64 0.23 -0.39
CA LEU A 112 -15.32 -0.10 -0.95
C LEU A 112 -14.25 0.80 -0.35
N VAL A 113 -13.23 0.21 0.25
CA VAL A 113 -11.94 0.86 0.49
C VAL A 113 -10.99 0.38 -0.60
N PHE A 114 -10.53 1.32 -1.42
CA PHE A 114 -9.63 1.05 -2.55
C PHE A 114 -8.21 1.47 -2.22
N SER A 115 -7.29 0.53 -2.36
CA SER A 115 -5.84 0.74 -2.25
C SER A 115 -5.33 1.51 -3.48
N SER A 116 -5.27 2.84 -3.36
CA SER A 116 -4.62 3.71 -4.34
C SER A 116 -3.14 3.91 -4.00
N SER A 117 -2.49 4.90 -4.56
CA SER A 117 -1.06 5.13 -4.39
C SER A 117 -0.68 6.58 -4.65
N ALA A 118 0.36 7.08 -4.00
CA ALA A 118 1.00 8.36 -4.36
C ALA A 118 1.55 8.38 -5.80
N ALA A 119 1.73 7.23 -6.44
CA ALA A 119 2.14 7.14 -7.85
C ALA A 119 1.16 7.81 -8.84
N VAL A 120 -0.09 8.06 -8.43
CA VAL A 120 -1.07 8.81 -9.25
C VAL A 120 -0.63 10.26 -9.49
N TYR A 121 0.17 10.84 -8.60
CA TYR A 121 0.64 12.22 -8.72
C TYR A 121 1.79 12.39 -9.72
N GLY A 122 2.51 11.32 -10.03
CA GLY A 122 3.68 11.37 -10.91
C GLY A 122 4.85 12.14 -10.30
N MET A 123 5.21 13.26 -10.91
CA MET A 123 6.30 14.16 -10.48
C MET A 123 5.74 15.52 -10.04
N PRO A 124 5.10 15.61 -8.86
CA PRO A 124 4.54 16.87 -8.38
C PRO A 124 5.67 17.85 -8.02
N ASP A 125 5.51 19.09 -8.46
CA ASP A 125 6.41 20.21 -8.13
C ASP A 125 5.80 21.05 -7.00
N VAL A 126 5.69 20.41 -5.82
CA VAL A 126 5.13 21.03 -4.60
C VAL A 126 5.87 20.50 -3.38
N GLU A 127 5.91 21.30 -2.31
CA GLU A 127 6.54 20.91 -1.05
C GLU A 127 5.77 19.75 -0.38
N LEU A 128 4.44 19.88 -0.30
CA LEU A 128 3.53 18.85 0.21
C LEU A 128 2.46 18.53 -0.83
N VAL A 129 2.29 17.26 -1.08
CA VAL A 129 1.27 16.73 -2.00
C VAL A 129 -0.06 16.66 -1.28
N THR A 130 -1.04 17.47 -1.69
CA THR A 130 -2.42 17.37 -1.22
C THR A 130 -3.24 16.49 -2.14
N GLU A 131 -4.45 16.09 -1.72
CA GLU A 131 -5.36 15.32 -2.56
C GLU A 131 -5.89 16.12 -3.77
N ASP A 132 -5.76 17.46 -3.72
CA ASP A 132 -6.13 18.36 -4.83
C ASP A 132 -4.98 18.61 -5.80
N THR A 133 -3.76 18.14 -5.49
CA THR A 133 -2.63 18.15 -6.42
C THR A 133 -2.98 17.38 -7.68
N PRO A 134 -2.73 17.93 -8.89
CA PRO A 134 -3.04 17.25 -10.13
C PRO A 134 -2.44 15.85 -10.22
N CYS A 135 -3.26 14.87 -10.63
CA CYS A 135 -2.82 13.50 -10.86
C CYS A 135 -2.30 13.36 -12.29
N VAL A 136 -0.99 13.22 -12.45
CA VAL A 136 -0.30 13.06 -13.75
C VAL A 136 0.66 11.86 -13.64
N PRO A 137 0.14 10.63 -13.61
CA PRO A 137 0.99 9.44 -13.46
C PRO A 137 1.96 9.32 -14.63
N ILE A 138 3.17 8.84 -14.35
CA ILE A 138 4.28 8.75 -15.32
C ILE A 138 4.64 7.28 -15.66
N ASN A 139 3.87 6.35 -15.19
CA ASN A 139 4.06 4.92 -15.47
C ASN A 139 2.72 4.17 -15.41
N PRO A 140 2.62 3.00 -16.08
CA PRO A 140 1.38 2.23 -16.14
C PRO A 140 0.83 1.82 -14.77
N TYR A 141 1.67 1.56 -13.77
CA TYR A 141 1.20 1.30 -12.41
C TYR A 141 0.39 2.47 -11.85
N GLY A 142 0.95 3.69 -11.87
CA GLY A 142 0.25 4.90 -11.43
C GLY A 142 -1.03 5.17 -12.24
N GLU A 143 -0.99 4.95 -13.56
CA GLU A 143 -2.16 5.07 -14.43
C GLU A 143 -3.27 4.11 -14.01
N THR A 144 -2.95 2.82 -13.76
CA THR A 144 -3.95 1.84 -13.32
C THR A 144 -4.58 2.19 -11.97
N LYS A 145 -3.81 2.80 -11.05
CA LYS A 145 -4.35 3.26 -9.77
C LYS A 145 -5.31 4.45 -9.95
N LEU A 146 -4.96 5.40 -10.80
CA LEU A 146 -5.84 6.56 -11.11
C LEU A 146 -7.13 6.12 -11.83
N VAL A 147 -7.02 5.23 -12.81
CA VAL A 147 -8.19 4.63 -13.47
C VAL A 147 -9.07 3.90 -12.46
N GLY A 148 -8.45 3.19 -11.51
CA GLY A 148 -9.17 2.51 -10.42
C GLY A 148 -9.97 3.47 -9.54
N GLU A 149 -9.41 4.64 -9.19
CA GLU A 149 -10.16 5.68 -8.47
C GLU A 149 -11.37 6.20 -9.28
N TRP A 150 -11.18 6.45 -10.57
CA TRP A 150 -12.27 6.90 -11.44
C TRP A 150 -13.39 5.87 -11.53
N MET A 151 -13.02 4.59 -11.69
CA MET A 151 -14.00 3.48 -11.75
C MET A 151 -14.74 3.33 -10.42
N ALA A 152 -14.03 3.29 -9.29
CA ALA A 152 -14.63 3.19 -7.96
C ALA A 152 -15.65 4.31 -7.73
N ARG A 153 -15.29 5.55 -8.03
CA ARG A 153 -16.15 6.73 -7.89
C ARG A 153 -17.37 6.68 -8.82
N ALA A 154 -17.17 6.35 -10.11
CA ALA A 154 -18.24 6.29 -11.08
C ALA A 154 -19.27 5.20 -10.74
N VAL A 155 -18.79 4.00 -10.43
CA VAL A 155 -19.63 2.86 -10.04
C VAL A 155 -20.29 3.11 -8.67
N GLY A 156 -19.55 3.70 -7.73
CA GLY A 156 -20.08 4.11 -6.43
C GLY A 156 -21.28 5.04 -6.56
N LYS A 157 -21.17 6.06 -7.39
CA LYS A 157 -22.28 6.99 -7.68
C LYS A 157 -23.47 6.31 -8.37
N ALA A 158 -23.21 5.41 -9.32
CA ALA A 158 -24.26 4.72 -10.08
C ALA A 158 -25.04 3.68 -9.26
N HIS A 159 -24.37 3.00 -8.34
CA HIS A 159 -24.93 1.86 -7.58
C HIS A 159 -25.11 2.13 -6.08
N GLY A 160 -24.86 3.36 -5.61
CA GLY A 160 -25.00 3.69 -4.19
C GLY A 160 -23.92 3.08 -3.30
N ILE A 161 -22.74 2.79 -3.83
CA ILE A 161 -21.61 2.24 -3.09
C ILE A 161 -20.75 3.39 -2.53
N SER A 162 -20.60 3.46 -1.22
CA SER A 162 -19.65 4.39 -0.59
C SER A 162 -18.22 3.96 -0.84
N THR A 163 -17.35 4.90 -1.24
CA THR A 163 -15.97 4.63 -1.62
C THR A 163 -14.96 5.44 -0.81
N ALA A 164 -13.82 4.86 -0.51
CA ALA A 164 -12.64 5.55 0.02
C ALA A 164 -11.40 5.10 -0.75
N CYS A 165 -10.81 6.01 -1.53
CA CYS A 165 -9.56 5.80 -2.24
C CYS A 165 -8.40 6.27 -1.34
N LEU A 166 -7.54 5.36 -0.92
CA LEU A 166 -6.43 5.64 -0.01
C LEU A 166 -5.12 5.71 -0.80
N ARG A 167 -4.60 6.93 -0.97
CA ARG A 167 -3.32 7.21 -1.65
C ARG A 167 -2.19 7.15 -0.66
N TYR A 168 -1.62 5.98 -0.42
CA TYR A 168 -0.49 5.88 0.49
C TYR A 168 0.85 6.04 -0.19
N PHE A 169 1.81 6.54 0.60
CA PHE A 169 3.18 6.80 0.22
C PHE A 169 4.04 5.55 0.48
N ASN A 170 5.31 5.68 0.82
CA ASN A 170 6.19 4.53 0.95
C ASN A 170 5.89 3.74 2.24
N VAL A 171 5.53 2.48 2.10
CA VAL A 171 5.18 1.62 3.24
C VAL A 171 6.39 0.84 3.74
N ALA A 172 6.63 0.86 5.05
CA ALA A 172 7.71 0.11 5.69
C ALA A 172 7.29 -0.43 7.06
N GLY A 173 8.13 -1.26 7.67
CA GLY A 173 7.88 -1.82 9.00
C GLY A 173 7.13 -3.16 8.98
N ALA A 174 6.85 -3.68 10.16
CA ALA A 174 6.05 -4.87 10.38
C ALA A 174 5.39 -4.81 11.75
N ALA A 175 4.11 -5.17 11.88
CA ALA A 175 3.45 -5.28 13.17
C ALA A 175 3.88 -6.54 13.94
N ALA A 176 4.39 -7.55 13.24
CA ALA A 176 5.00 -8.76 13.79
C ALA A 176 6.02 -9.30 12.78
N PRO A 177 7.11 -9.96 13.24
CA PRO A 177 8.19 -10.40 12.37
C PRO A 177 7.74 -11.29 11.21
N GLU A 178 6.81 -12.20 11.45
CA GLU A 178 6.29 -13.13 10.43
C GLU A 178 5.47 -12.43 9.33
N LEU A 179 5.05 -11.18 9.54
CA LEU A 179 4.28 -10.38 8.58
C LEU A 179 5.13 -9.42 7.76
N ALA A 180 6.44 -9.37 7.99
CA ALA A 180 7.33 -8.44 7.29
C ALA A 180 7.25 -8.59 5.77
N ASP A 181 7.61 -7.52 5.05
CA ASP A 181 7.74 -7.56 3.60
C ASP A 181 8.93 -8.46 3.22
N THR A 182 8.64 -9.53 2.51
CA THR A 182 9.65 -10.47 1.99
C THR A 182 10.08 -10.13 0.56
N GLY A 183 9.45 -9.10 -0.04
CA GLY A 183 9.79 -8.62 -1.37
C GLY A 183 10.89 -7.55 -1.33
N VAL A 184 11.97 -7.72 -2.09
CA VAL A 184 13.10 -6.78 -2.17
C VAL A 184 12.82 -5.72 -3.25
N PHE A 185 11.74 -4.93 -3.08
CA PHE A 185 11.30 -3.92 -4.05
C PHE A 185 11.27 -2.50 -3.47
N ASN A 186 11.36 -2.37 -2.15
CA ASN A 186 11.40 -1.09 -1.44
C ASN A 186 12.80 -0.84 -0.88
N ILE A 187 13.12 0.43 -0.60
CA ILE A 187 14.45 0.83 -0.12
C ILE A 187 14.88 0.03 1.13
N VAL A 188 13.97 -0.19 2.10
CA VAL A 188 14.33 -0.83 3.38
C VAL A 188 14.81 -2.27 3.16
N PRO A 189 14.05 -3.21 2.56
CA PRO A 189 14.54 -4.56 2.29
C PRO A 189 15.69 -4.59 1.27
N MET A 190 15.76 -3.68 0.31
CA MET A 190 16.89 -3.59 -0.63
C MET A 190 18.21 -3.24 0.08
N VAL A 191 18.16 -2.36 1.08
CA VAL A 191 19.34 -2.00 1.88
C VAL A 191 19.70 -3.16 2.80
N PHE A 192 18.74 -3.83 3.44
CA PHE A 192 19.01 -5.03 4.25
C PHE A 192 19.73 -6.12 3.44
N GLU A 193 19.20 -6.46 2.26
CA GLU A 193 19.80 -7.47 1.38
C GLU A 193 21.25 -7.15 1.06
N ARG A 194 21.56 -5.90 0.75
CA ARG A 194 22.93 -5.50 0.42
C ARG A 194 23.85 -5.55 1.63
N LEU A 195 23.41 -4.99 2.76
CA LEU A 195 24.24 -4.98 3.98
C LEU A 195 24.52 -6.40 4.49
N THR A 196 23.53 -7.28 4.53
CA THR A 196 23.71 -8.68 4.96
C THR A 196 24.55 -9.49 3.99
N ALA A 197 24.58 -9.11 2.70
CA ALA A 197 25.52 -9.68 1.72
C ALA A 197 26.92 -9.06 1.75
N GLY A 198 27.22 -8.16 2.70
CA GLY A 198 28.50 -7.44 2.78
C GLY A 198 28.72 -6.43 1.66
N ALA A 199 27.67 -5.99 0.98
CA ALA A 199 27.73 -5.05 -0.14
C ALA A 199 27.23 -3.65 0.27
N ALA A 200 27.77 -2.60 -0.38
CA ALA A 200 27.35 -1.22 -0.12
C ALA A 200 25.90 -0.97 -0.58
N PRO A 201 25.04 -0.29 0.21
CA PRO A 201 23.76 0.20 -0.25
C PRO A 201 23.91 1.16 -1.43
N ARG A 202 22.87 1.31 -2.27
CA ARG A 202 22.93 2.18 -3.45
C ARG A 202 22.05 3.42 -3.29
N ILE A 203 22.60 4.58 -3.65
CA ILE A 203 21.91 5.84 -3.82
C ILE A 203 21.80 6.11 -5.32
N PHE A 204 20.58 6.29 -5.83
CA PHE A 204 20.33 6.56 -7.25
C PHE A 204 20.22 8.06 -7.50
N GLY A 205 21.36 8.69 -7.79
CA GLY A 205 21.54 10.14 -7.94
C GLY A 205 21.72 10.86 -6.61
N ASP A 206 22.67 11.78 -6.58
CA ASP A 206 22.98 12.66 -5.45
C ASP A 206 23.04 14.13 -5.85
N ASP A 207 22.44 14.46 -6.99
CA ASP A 207 22.40 15.78 -7.62
C ASP A 207 20.97 16.33 -7.78
N TYR A 208 19.98 15.79 -7.00
CA TYR A 208 18.63 16.33 -6.94
C TYR A 208 18.61 17.67 -6.20
N ASP A 209 17.63 18.53 -6.53
CA ASP A 209 17.39 19.78 -5.81
C ASP A 209 16.74 19.51 -4.43
N THR A 210 17.57 19.04 -3.51
CA THR A 210 17.24 18.67 -2.13
C THR A 210 18.43 18.97 -1.22
N PRO A 211 18.26 19.09 0.10
CA PRO A 211 19.34 19.50 1.00
C PRO A 211 20.61 18.64 0.96
N ASP A 212 20.48 17.32 0.69
CA ASP A 212 21.61 16.37 0.63
C ASP A 212 21.83 15.77 -0.77
N GLY A 213 21.12 16.30 -1.77
CA GLY A 213 21.19 15.88 -3.17
C GLY A 213 20.43 14.57 -3.47
N THR A 214 19.84 13.91 -2.48
CA THR A 214 19.12 12.65 -2.70
C THR A 214 17.60 12.84 -2.64
N CYS A 215 16.83 11.91 -3.24
CA CYS A 215 15.37 11.98 -3.24
C CYS A 215 14.80 12.00 -1.83
N ILE A 216 13.72 12.77 -1.61
CA ILE A 216 12.97 12.83 -0.35
C ILE A 216 11.63 12.12 -0.53
N ARG A 217 11.30 11.22 0.40
CA ARG A 217 10.04 10.45 0.41
C ARG A 217 9.37 10.51 1.77
N ASP A 218 8.05 10.40 1.78
CA ASP A 218 7.27 10.15 2.98
C ASP A 218 7.15 8.64 3.20
N TYR A 219 7.32 8.21 4.43
CA TYR A 219 7.21 6.81 4.84
C TYR A 219 6.10 6.64 5.85
N ILE A 220 5.34 5.56 5.73
CA ILE A 220 4.27 5.19 6.65
C ILE A 220 4.48 3.77 7.19
N HIS A 221 4.33 3.58 8.49
CA HIS A 221 4.39 2.25 9.09
C HIS A 221 3.18 1.42 8.64
N VAL A 222 3.41 0.16 8.26
CA VAL A 222 2.35 -0.72 7.76
C VAL A 222 1.22 -0.93 8.77
N ALA A 223 1.51 -0.90 10.09
CA ALA A 223 0.49 -0.98 11.12
C ALA A 223 -0.40 0.28 11.14
N ASP A 224 0.18 1.47 11.01
CA ASP A 224 -0.57 2.72 10.90
C ASP A 224 -1.41 2.75 9.62
N LEU A 225 -0.85 2.26 8.51
CA LEU A 225 -1.61 2.10 7.26
C LEU A 225 -2.81 1.15 7.43
N ALA A 226 -2.63 0.02 8.13
CA ALA A 226 -3.73 -0.90 8.41
C ALA A 226 -4.81 -0.25 9.28
N ASP A 227 -4.42 0.51 10.30
CA ASP A 227 -5.35 1.30 11.14
C ASP A 227 -6.10 2.36 10.32
N ALA A 228 -5.45 3.01 9.34
CA ALA A 228 -6.10 3.94 8.42
C ALA A 228 -7.18 3.26 7.57
N HIS A 229 -6.95 2.02 7.11
CA HIS A 229 -7.96 1.23 6.40
C HIS A 229 -9.17 0.93 7.28
N VAL A 230 -8.95 0.56 8.56
CA VAL A 230 -10.04 0.34 9.53
C VAL A 230 -10.81 1.65 9.78
N ALA A 231 -10.12 2.78 9.95
CA ALA A 231 -10.75 4.08 10.15
C ALA A 231 -11.60 4.49 8.93
N ALA A 232 -11.09 4.31 7.72
CA ALA A 232 -11.82 4.56 6.47
C ALA A 232 -13.06 3.66 6.36
N ALA A 233 -12.91 2.37 6.61
CA ALA A 233 -14.02 1.41 6.58
C ALA A 233 -15.13 1.79 7.58
N ARG A 234 -14.79 2.18 8.81
CA ARG A 234 -15.73 2.67 9.82
C ARG A 234 -16.42 3.97 9.40
N LYS A 235 -15.69 4.90 8.78
CA LYS A 235 -16.27 6.14 8.26
C LYS A 235 -17.31 5.85 7.18
N LEU A 236 -17.03 4.92 6.26
CA LEU A 236 -17.97 4.51 5.22
C LEU A 236 -19.22 3.83 5.81
N ALA A 237 -19.06 3.08 6.89
CA ALA A 237 -20.17 2.39 7.57
C ALA A 237 -21.04 3.30 8.44
N GLY A 238 -20.60 4.52 8.72
CA GLY A 238 -21.35 5.50 9.51
C GLY A 238 -22.64 5.95 8.82
N PRO A 239 -23.62 6.48 9.58
CA PRO A 239 -24.87 6.99 9.02
C PRO A 239 -24.63 8.15 8.09
N GLY A 240 -25.52 8.34 7.11
CA GLY A 240 -25.49 9.46 6.17
C GLY A 240 -25.56 9.04 4.70
N PRO A 241 -25.37 9.99 3.77
CA PRO A 241 -25.41 9.72 2.34
C PRO A 241 -24.22 8.86 1.90
N VAL A 242 -24.30 8.34 0.67
CA VAL A 242 -23.17 7.69 -0.02
C VAL A 242 -21.96 8.62 0.00
N ARG A 243 -20.81 8.08 0.41
CA ARG A 243 -19.55 8.84 0.54
C ARG A 243 -18.61 8.54 -0.61
N ASP A 244 -17.86 9.55 -1.02
CA ASP A 244 -16.75 9.44 -1.94
C ASP A 244 -15.56 10.20 -1.31
N LEU A 245 -14.62 9.44 -0.77
CA LEU A 245 -13.45 9.97 -0.08
C LEU A 245 -12.19 9.65 -0.89
N THR A 246 -11.30 10.62 -0.98
CA THR A 246 -9.93 10.43 -1.45
C THR A 246 -9.00 11.01 -0.40
N LEU A 247 -8.09 10.20 0.14
CA LEU A 247 -7.26 10.56 1.29
C LEU A 247 -5.80 10.13 1.07
N ASN A 248 -4.89 11.05 1.32
CA ASN A 248 -3.47 10.75 1.41
C ASN A 248 -3.15 10.07 2.74
N ILE A 249 -2.29 9.04 2.70
CA ILE A 249 -1.80 8.38 3.90
C ILE A 249 -0.28 8.43 3.92
N GLY A 250 0.23 9.33 4.72
CA GLY A 250 1.63 9.57 5.00
C GLY A 250 1.78 10.17 6.39
N ARG A 251 3.00 10.49 6.77
CA ARG A 251 3.30 11.19 8.04
C ARG A 251 3.31 12.70 7.89
N GLY A 252 3.42 13.22 6.66
CA GLY A 252 3.67 14.63 6.41
C GLY A 252 5.13 15.04 6.63
N GLU A 253 6.01 14.07 6.81
CA GLU A 253 7.43 14.26 7.07
C GLU A 253 8.27 13.56 6.00
N GLY A 254 9.12 14.32 5.32
CA GLY A 254 10.02 13.79 4.32
C GLY A 254 11.31 13.26 4.93
N VAL A 255 11.78 12.14 4.45
CA VAL A 255 13.10 11.56 4.78
C VAL A 255 13.87 11.33 3.49
N SER A 256 15.12 11.78 3.43
CA SER A 256 15.95 11.58 2.26
C SER A 256 16.42 10.11 2.14
N VAL A 257 16.79 9.70 0.93
CA VAL A 257 17.33 8.35 0.72
C VAL A 257 18.62 8.16 1.53
N ARG A 258 19.44 9.19 1.65
CA ARG A 258 20.69 9.15 2.44
C ARG A 258 20.43 9.02 3.94
N GLU A 259 19.47 9.80 4.48
CA GLU A 259 19.04 9.69 5.88
C GLU A 259 18.46 8.29 6.18
N MET A 260 17.64 7.74 5.28
CA MET A 260 17.08 6.40 5.44
C MET A 260 18.18 5.32 5.45
N ILE A 261 19.14 5.37 4.54
CA ILE A 261 20.24 4.40 4.49
C ILE A 261 21.09 4.52 5.76
N HIS A 262 21.37 5.73 6.23
CA HIS A 262 22.12 5.95 7.46
C HIS A 262 21.40 5.33 8.68
N LEU A 263 20.11 5.61 8.82
CA LEU A 263 19.29 5.03 9.88
C LEU A 263 19.25 3.49 9.83
N ILE A 264 19.14 2.93 8.62
CA ILE A 264 19.16 1.47 8.44
C ILE A 264 20.53 0.93 8.88
N ALA A 265 21.63 1.54 8.48
CA ALA A 265 22.98 1.12 8.86
C ALA A 265 23.16 1.16 10.39
N GLU A 266 22.68 2.21 11.05
CA GLU A 266 22.70 2.35 12.51
C GLU A 266 21.90 1.22 13.19
N VAL A 267 20.64 1.00 12.79
CA VAL A 267 19.75 -0.01 13.40
C VAL A 267 20.29 -1.44 13.19
N THR A 268 20.97 -1.68 12.09
CA THR A 268 21.51 -3.01 11.74
C THR A 268 22.96 -3.24 12.19
N GLY A 269 23.64 -2.21 12.73
CA GLY A 269 25.04 -2.30 13.16
C GLY A 269 26.05 -2.26 12.01
N HIS A 270 25.70 -1.63 10.88
CA HIS A 270 26.55 -1.55 9.67
C HIS A 270 27.02 -0.10 9.37
N GLU A 271 27.18 0.76 10.39
CA GLU A 271 27.51 2.18 10.21
C GLU A 271 28.83 2.43 9.45
N GLY A 272 29.72 1.44 9.41
CA GLY A 272 30.99 1.53 8.67
C GLY A 272 30.86 1.35 7.15
N VAL A 273 29.67 1.01 6.62
CA VAL A 273 29.46 0.75 5.19
C VAL A 273 28.96 2.01 4.49
N ALA A 274 29.83 2.69 3.74
CA ALA A 274 29.45 3.85 2.95
C ALA A 274 28.60 3.44 1.74
N PRO A 275 27.51 4.16 1.42
CA PRO A 275 26.69 3.88 0.25
C PRO A 275 27.42 4.20 -1.07
N GLU A 276 27.13 3.44 -2.12
CA GLU A 276 27.56 3.66 -3.49
C GLU A 276 26.58 4.58 -4.21
N VAL A 277 27.08 5.71 -4.77
CA VAL A 277 26.26 6.58 -5.61
C VAL A 277 26.27 6.05 -7.05
N THR A 278 25.07 5.92 -7.61
CA THR A 278 24.83 5.44 -8.98
C THR A 278 24.03 6.47 -9.75
N PRO A 279 23.94 6.42 -11.10
CA PRO A 279 23.11 7.33 -11.88
C PRO A 279 21.65 7.35 -11.42
N ARG A 280 20.97 8.51 -11.61
CA ARG A 280 19.54 8.65 -11.33
C ARG A 280 18.72 7.57 -12.03
N ARG A 281 17.66 7.09 -11.37
CA ARG A 281 16.61 6.32 -12.04
C ARG A 281 15.73 7.25 -12.86
N PRO A 282 15.43 6.93 -14.13
CA PRO A 282 14.48 7.72 -14.91
C PRO A 282 13.12 7.83 -14.22
N GLY A 283 12.56 9.03 -14.13
CA GLY A 283 11.24 9.26 -13.55
C GLY A 283 11.18 9.32 -12.01
N ASP A 284 12.33 9.31 -11.30
CA ASP A 284 12.32 9.54 -9.85
C ASP A 284 12.15 11.06 -9.54
N PRO A 285 11.06 11.47 -8.87
CA PRO A 285 10.90 12.87 -8.44
C PRO A 285 11.85 13.21 -7.30
N ALA A 286 12.31 14.47 -7.24
CA ALA A 286 13.19 14.94 -6.17
C ALA A 286 12.52 14.82 -4.78
N ARG A 287 11.20 15.15 -4.69
CA ARG A 287 10.46 15.18 -3.43
C ARG A 287 9.02 14.70 -3.63
N VAL A 288 8.55 13.79 -2.77
CA VAL A 288 7.14 13.39 -2.69
C VAL A 288 6.77 13.14 -1.24
N VAL A 289 6.10 14.11 -0.60
CA VAL A 289 5.70 14.10 0.81
C VAL A 289 4.23 14.43 0.91
N ALA A 290 3.47 13.68 1.71
CA ALA A 290 2.03 13.84 1.87
C ALA A 290 1.68 15.10 2.67
N ALA A 291 0.59 15.79 2.30
CA ALA A 291 -0.19 16.53 3.26
C ALA A 291 -1.17 15.56 3.94
N ALA A 292 -1.10 15.42 5.25
CA ALA A 292 -1.91 14.47 6.05
C ALA A 292 -3.10 15.13 6.77
N ASP A 293 -3.42 16.39 6.46
CA ASP A 293 -4.47 17.15 7.15
C ASP A 293 -5.87 16.62 6.85
N ARG A 294 -6.14 16.23 5.59
CA ARG A 294 -7.46 15.76 5.17
C ARG A 294 -7.84 14.44 5.86
N ILE A 295 -6.94 13.48 5.95
CA ILE A 295 -7.23 12.23 6.66
C ILE A 295 -7.44 12.47 8.16
N ALA A 296 -6.67 13.38 8.78
CA ALA A 296 -6.87 13.75 10.18
C ALA A 296 -8.25 14.39 10.41
N ALA A 297 -8.68 15.29 9.54
CA ALA A 297 -9.99 15.95 9.61
C ALA A 297 -11.15 14.97 9.36
N GLU A 298 -11.04 14.11 8.34
CA GLU A 298 -12.11 13.20 7.92
C GLU A 298 -12.25 11.97 8.83
N LEU A 299 -11.14 11.40 9.28
CA LEU A 299 -11.12 10.14 10.01
C LEU A 299 -10.71 10.29 11.49
N GLY A 300 -10.22 11.46 11.93
CA GLY A 300 -9.58 11.60 13.23
C GLY A 300 -8.31 10.76 13.39
N TRP A 301 -7.69 10.38 12.26
CA TRP A 301 -6.55 9.47 12.23
C TRP A 301 -5.23 10.23 12.04
N LYS A 302 -4.18 9.76 12.71
CA LYS A 302 -2.79 10.22 12.53
C LYS A 302 -1.84 9.03 12.65
N ALA A 303 -0.75 9.07 11.90
CA ALA A 303 0.35 8.12 12.06
C ALA A 303 0.98 8.25 13.45
N ARG A 304 1.38 7.11 14.03
CA ARG A 304 1.94 7.01 15.40
C ARG A 304 3.39 6.59 15.42
N HIS A 305 3.81 5.77 14.46
CA HIS A 305 5.16 5.23 14.39
C HIS A 305 6.08 6.17 13.61
N ASP A 306 7.30 6.34 14.08
CA ASP A 306 8.32 7.08 13.39
C ASP A 306 9.13 6.19 12.41
N VAL A 307 10.11 6.78 11.72
CA VAL A 307 10.91 6.05 10.74
C VAL A 307 11.83 5.02 11.41
N ARG A 308 12.27 5.29 12.64
CA ARG A 308 13.08 4.34 13.43
C ARG A 308 12.27 3.11 13.81
N ASP A 309 11.01 3.28 14.21
CA ASP A 309 10.09 2.18 14.47
C ASP A 309 9.92 1.30 13.23
N MET A 310 9.75 1.95 12.05
CA MET A 310 9.62 1.24 10.77
C MET A 310 10.84 0.39 10.47
N VAL A 311 12.04 0.98 10.56
CA VAL A 311 13.29 0.27 10.27
C VAL A 311 13.53 -0.85 11.29
N THR A 312 13.32 -0.58 12.58
CA THR A 312 13.55 -1.55 13.66
C THR A 312 12.63 -2.77 13.52
N SER A 313 11.34 -2.55 13.28
CA SER A 313 10.36 -3.63 13.11
C SER A 313 10.60 -4.39 11.80
N ALA A 314 10.95 -3.70 10.71
CA ALA A 314 11.32 -4.34 9.46
C ALA A 314 12.57 -5.20 9.60
N TRP A 315 13.59 -4.73 10.36
CA TRP A 315 14.82 -5.49 10.64
C TRP A 315 14.53 -6.76 11.46
N ALA A 316 13.68 -6.67 12.47
CA ALA A 316 13.24 -7.86 13.21
C ALA A 316 12.59 -8.90 12.29
N GLY A 317 11.74 -8.45 11.35
CA GLY A 317 11.14 -9.30 10.33
C GLY A 317 12.15 -9.87 9.33
N TRP A 318 13.11 -9.05 8.88
CA TRP A 318 14.16 -9.51 8.00
C TRP A 318 14.94 -10.70 8.62
N ARG A 319 15.41 -10.54 9.87
CA ARG A 319 16.11 -11.62 10.60
C ARG A 319 15.24 -12.84 10.86
N HIS A 320 13.92 -12.68 11.03
CA HIS A 320 13.00 -13.81 11.16
C HIS A 320 12.98 -14.68 9.89
N HIS A 321 12.99 -14.05 8.71
CA HIS A 321 12.96 -14.75 7.42
C HIS A 321 14.38 -15.14 6.91
N HIS A 322 15.42 -14.54 7.47
CA HIS A 322 16.83 -14.77 7.11
C HIS A 322 17.64 -14.99 8.41
N PRO A 323 17.51 -16.16 9.08
CA PRO A 323 18.12 -16.40 10.39
C PRO A 323 19.65 -16.38 10.38
N GLU A 324 20.27 -16.42 9.20
CA GLU A 324 21.72 -16.33 9.01
C GLU A 324 22.21 -14.88 8.73
N ALA A 325 21.30 -13.88 8.73
CA ALA A 325 21.60 -12.49 8.42
C ALA A 325 22.15 -11.71 9.62
#